data_e219b0eadcff141502e3bfd5b252fbb0
#
_entry.id   e219b0eadcff141502e3bfd5b252fbb0
#
_cell.length_a   1.000
_cell.length_b   1.000
_cell.length_c   1.000
_cell.angle_alpha   90.00
_cell.angle_beta   90.00
_cell.angle_gamma   90.00
#
_symmetry.space_group_name_H-M   'P 1'
#
loop_
_entity.id
_entity.type
_entity.pdbx_description
1 polymer ?
#
loop_
_entity_poly.entity_id
_entity_poly.type
_entity_poly.pdbx_seq_one_letter_code
_entity_poly.pdbx_strand_id
1 'polypeptide(L)'
;MTVWDRRRPDLAVWNLAPERLKTLENRRFLEDAVMAETCLKKRWEELESGGLSLLSRYGISRRDGAWREDGPLEDRYIALFCHLGVGLAFLAFLLDLPPAVLWRTGFLSPSSVTEILAEESGDGRVNFRILKMSGVEHLALKGIEAGTRGLQYNFK
;
A
#
# COMPACT_ATOMS: atom_id res chain seq x y z
N MET A 1 -0.07 -5.99 -9.73
CA MET A 1 -1.38 -5.31 -9.69
C MET A 1 -1.25 -3.99 -10.44
N THR A 2 -2.12 -3.75 -11.39
CA THR A 2 -2.23 -2.44 -12.03
C THR A 2 -3.31 -1.65 -11.31
N VAL A 3 -3.03 -0.41 -10.94
CA VAL A 3 -3.98 0.51 -10.30
C VAL A 3 -4.96 1.15 -11.29
N TRP A 4 -4.96 0.70 -12.52
CA TRP A 4 -5.90 1.06 -13.57
C TRP A 4 -6.07 -0.13 -14.51
N ASP A 5 -7.26 -0.28 -15.05
CA ASP A 5 -7.51 -1.19 -16.18
C ASP A 5 -7.22 -0.43 -17.46
N ARG A 6 -6.32 -0.94 -18.31
CA ARG A 6 -5.98 -0.33 -19.63
C ARG A 6 -7.19 -0.22 -20.56
N ARG A 7 -8.22 -1.04 -20.36
CA ARG A 7 -9.49 -1.00 -21.10
C ARG A 7 -10.41 0.12 -20.63
N ARG A 8 -10.19 0.63 -19.42
CA ARG A 8 -10.99 1.69 -18.80
C ARG A 8 -10.07 2.78 -18.23
N PRO A 9 -9.37 3.53 -19.11
CA PRO A 9 -8.46 4.59 -18.66
C PRO A 9 -9.21 5.73 -17.94
N ASP A 10 -10.51 5.86 -18.21
CA ASP A 10 -11.42 6.78 -17.53
C ASP A 10 -11.59 6.46 -16.04
N LEU A 11 -11.38 5.20 -15.65
CA LEU A 11 -11.45 4.73 -14.25
C LEU A 11 -10.08 4.65 -13.56
N ALA A 12 -9.01 5.13 -14.19
CA ALA A 12 -7.73 5.29 -13.50
C ALA A 12 -7.87 6.28 -12.34
N VAL A 13 -7.43 5.92 -11.14
CA VAL A 13 -7.66 6.69 -9.91
C VAL A 13 -7.23 8.15 -10.05
N TRP A 14 -6.10 8.40 -10.73
CA TRP A 14 -5.58 9.77 -10.95
C TRP A 14 -6.34 10.58 -12.00
N ASN A 15 -7.24 9.94 -12.78
CA ASN A 15 -8.09 10.62 -13.76
C ASN A 15 -9.51 10.85 -13.25
N LEU A 16 -9.84 10.36 -12.06
CA LEU A 16 -11.18 10.51 -11.49
C LEU A 16 -11.45 11.93 -11.05
N ALA A 17 -12.69 12.36 -11.26
CA ALA A 17 -13.16 13.64 -10.73
C ALA A 17 -13.09 13.65 -9.19
N PRO A 18 -12.90 14.83 -8.57
CA PRO A 18 -12.76 14.95 -7.10
C PRO A 18 -13.91 14.33 -6.31
N GLU A 19 -15.13 14.40 -6.83
CA GLU A 19 -16.32 13.84 -6.19
C GLU A 19 -16.26 12.30 -6.15
N ARG A 20 -15.73 11.69 -7.21
CA ARG A 20 -15.53 10.23 -7.29
C ARG A 20 -14.40 9.77 -6.37
N LEU A 21 -13.35 10.57 -6.25
CA LEU A 21 -12.24 10.26 -5.33
C LEU A 21 -12.71 10.18 -3.88
N LYS A 22 -13.62 11.06 -3.46
CA LYS A 22 -14.18 11.05 -2.09
C LYS A 22 -14.86 9.73 -1.74
N THR A 23 -15.51 9.06 -2.69
CA THR A 23 -16.14 7.76 -2.44
C THR A 23 -15.11 6.65 -2.31
N LEU A 24 -14.01 6.71 -3.05
CA LEU A 24 -12.92 5.74 -2.97
C LEU A 24 -11.99 5.96 -1.76
N GLU A 25 -12.03 7.13 -1.15
CA GLU A 25 -11.20 7.49 0.01
C GLU A 25 -11.85 7.15 1.35
N ASN A 26 -13.02 6.51 1.35
CA ASN A 26 -13.68 6.05 2.57
C ASN A 26 -13.55 4.53 2.75
N ARG A 27 -13.93 4.03 3.93
CA ARG A 27 -13.83 2.59 4.26
C ARG A 27 -14.75 1.68 3.43
N ARG A 28 -15.73 2.25 2.71
CA ARG A 28 -16.64 1.53 1.82
C ARG A 28 -16.18 1.53 0.36
N PHE A 29 -14.92 1.86 0.11
CA PHE A 29 -14.35 1.96 -1.24
C PHE A 29 -14.56 0.69 -2.10
N LEU A 30 -14.68 -0.49 -1.49
CA LEU A 30 -14.96 -1.74 -2.21
C LEU A 30 -16.35 -1.79 -2.85
N GLU A 31 -17.27 -0.97 -2.38
CA GLU A 31 -18.63 -0.87 -2.91
C GLU A 31 -18.73 0.12 -4.08
N ASP A 32 -17.66 0.90 -4.34
CA ASP A 32 -17.65 1.87 -5.43
C ASP A 32 -17.66 1.18 -6.80
N ALA A 33 -18.34 1.79 -7.76
CA ALA A 33 -18.45 1.28 -9.12
C ALA A 33 -17.06 1.09 -9.79
N VAL A 34 -16.07 1.91 -9.47
CA VAL A 34 -14.69 1.74 -9.96
C VAL A 34 -14.12 0.40 -9.54
N MET A 35 -14.36 -0.02 -8.30
CA MET A 35 -13.90 -1.32 -7.81
C MET A 35 -14.71 -2.46 -8.42
N ALA A 36 -16.02 -2.28 -8.61
CA ALA A 36 -16.90 -3.29 -9.18
C ALA A 36 -16.69 -3.49 -10.70
N GLU A 37 -16.47 -2.40 -11.45
CA GLU A 37 -16.30 -2.42 -12.91
C GLU A 37 -14.89 -2.76 -13.38
N THR A 38 -13.94 -2.88 -12.44
CA THR A 38 -12.54 -3.20 -12.74
C THR A 38 -12.11 -4.48 -12.02
N CYS A 39 -10.91 -4.96 -12.31
CA CYS A 39 -10.32 -6.07 -11.56
C CYS A 39 -9.80 -5.67 -10.16
N LEU A 40 -9.93 -4.41 -9.75
CA LEU A 40 -9.31 -3.89 -8.53
C LEU A 40 -9.88 -4.56 -7.28
N LYS A 41 -11.19 -4.77 -7.19
CA LYS A 41 -11.82 -5.47 -6.05
C LYS A 41 -11.19 -6.85 -5.84
N LYS A 42 -11.17 -7.68 -6.88
CA LYS A 42 -10.56 -9.01 -6.82
C LYS A 42 -9.10 -8.95 -6.42
N ARG A 43 -8.34 -8.00 -6.97
CA ARG A 43 -6.92 -7.83 -6.66
C ARG A 43 -6.68 -7.36 -5.24
N TRP A 44 -7.58 -6.55 -4.71
CA TRP A 44 -7.53 -6.14 -3.31
C TRP A 44 -7.79 -7.33 -2.38
N GLU A 45 -8.82 -8.13 -2.65
CA GLU A 45 -9.12 -9.33 -1.87
C GLU A 45 -7.96 -10.35 -1.89
N GLU A 46 -7.31 -10.55 -3.04
CA GLU A 46 -6.11 -11.37 -3.16
C GLU A 46 -4.95 -10.81 -2.31
N LEU A 47 -4.77 -9.49 -2.30
CA LEU A 47 -3.73 -8.83 -1.53
C LEU A 47 -4.01 -8.94 -0.02
N GLU A 48 -5.24 -8.70 0.42
CA GLU A 48 -5.64 -8.85 1.83
C GLU A 48 -5.40 -10.29 2.31
N SER A 49 -5.88 -11.28 1.57
CA SER A 49 -5.70 -12.68 1.91
C SER A 49 -4.22 -13.07 1.98
N GLY A 50 -3.42 -12.65 0.98
CA GLY A 50 -1.98 -12.89 0.97
C GLY A 50 -1.25 -12.17 2.09
N GLY A 51 -1.64 -10.93 2.38
CA GLY A 51 -1.09 -10.11 3.46
C GLY A 51 -1.36 -10.70 4.84
N LEU A 52 -2.60 -11.12 5.09
CA LEU A 52 -2.98 -11.81 6.33
C LEU A 52 -2.20 -13.12 6.49
N SER A 53 -2.09 -13.92 5.43
CA SER A 53 -1.31 -15.15 5.44
C SER A 53 0.18 -14.90 5.68
N LEU A 54 0.74 -13.82 5.13
CA LEU A 54 2.12 -13.41 5.38
C LEU A 54 2.32 -13.05 6.84
N LEU A 55 1.51 -12.13 7.36
CA LEU A 55 1.67 -11.59 8.72
C LEU A 55 1.43 -12.65 9.80
N SER A 56 0.51 -13.58 9.57
CA SER A 56 0.26 -14.68 10.53
C SER A 56 1.48 -15.58 10.76
N ARG A 57 2.37 -15.72 9.78
CA ARG A 57 3.65 -16.45 9.95
C ARG A 57 4.61 -15.77 10.93
N TYR A 58 4.36 -14.50 11.19
CA TYR A 58 5.18 -13.67 12.07
C TYR A 58 4.44 -13.25 13.35
N GLY A 59 3.36 -13.98 13.68
CA GLY A 59 2.62 -13.77 14.92
C GLY A 59 1.73 -12.52 14.90
N ILE A 60 1.35 -12.02 13.73
CA ILE A 60 0.45 -10.87 13.61
C ILE A 60 -0.82 -11.29 12.90
N SER A 61 -1.96 -11.10 13.54
CA SER A 61 -3.29 -11.38 13.01
C SER A 61 -4.19 -10.15 13.05
N ARG A 62 -5.35 -10.23 12.39
CA ARG A 62 -6.37 -9.19 12.45
C ARG A 62 -7.60 -9.72 13.19
N ARG A 63 -7.94 -9.07 14.31
CA ARG A 63 -9.09 -9.42 15.15
C ARG A 63 -9.82 -8.15 15.58
N ASP A 64 -11.14 -8.17 15.52
CA ASP A 64 -12.00 -7.04 15.90
C ASP A 64 -11.64 -5.71 15.21
N GLY A 65 -11.24 -5.79 13.94
CA GLY A 65 -10.84 -4.63 13.15
C GLY A 65 -9.47 -4.03 13.48
N ALA A 66 -8.69 -4.66 14.36
CA ALA A 66 -7.37 -4.22 14.76
C ALA A 66 -6.30 -5.29 14.48
N TRP A 67 -5.07 -4.86 14.26
CA TRP A 67 -3.92 -5.74 14.25
C TRP A 67 -3.58 -6.18 15.67
N ARG A 68 -3.33 -7.46 15.86
CA ARG A 68 -3.02 -8.09 17.15
C ARG A 68 -1.81 -8.99 17.04
N GLU A 69 -1.01 -9.04 18.08
CA GLU A 69 -0.02 -10.08 18.26
C GLU A 69 -0.67 -11.40 18.68
N ASP A 70 -0.12 -12.51 18.21
CA ASP A 70 -0.52 -13.89 18.60
C ASP A 70 0.49 -14.49 19.57
N GLY A 71 1.30 -13.68 20.22
CA GLY A 71 2.38 -13.99 21.13
C GLY A 71 3.49 -12.96 21.01
N PRO A 72 4.54 -12.99 21.83
CA PRO A 72 5.61 -12.01 21.77
C PRO A 72 6.19 -11.90 20.35
N LEU A 73 6.25 -10.68 19.83
CA LEU A 73 6.87 -10.43 18.53
C LEU A 73 8.39 -10.62 18.66
N GLU A 74 8.96 -11.33 17.72
CA GLU A 74 10.41 -11.47 17.60
C GLU A 74 10.99 -10.37 16.72
N ASP A 75 12.18 -9.88 17.05
CA ASP A 75 12.93 -8.95 16.21
C ASP A 75 13.28 -9.59 14.87
N ARG A 76 12.53 -9.27 13.85
CA ARG A 76 12.71 -9.83 12.49
C ARG A 76 12.62 -8.76 11.43
N TYR A 77 13.39 -8.95 10.39
CA TYR A 77 13.30 -8.17 9.16
C TYR A 77 12.62 -8.98 8.07
N ILE A 78 11.56 -8.42 7.50
CA ILE A 78 10.85 -9.00 6.35
C ILE A 78 11.09 -8.11 5.15
N ALA A 79 11.72 -8.63 4.11
CA ALA A 79 11.93 -7.91 2.86
C ALA A 79 10.85 -8.30 1.84
N LEU A 80 10.07 -7.33 1.39
CA LEU A 80 9.05 -7.49 0.37
C LEU A 80 9.46 -6.74 -0.91
N PHE A 81 9.66 -7.47 -1.99
CA PHE A 81 9.98 -6.89 -3.30
C PHE A 81 8.71 -6.78 -4.14
N CYS A 82 8.36 -5.57 -4.54
CA CYS A 82 7.13 -5.32 -5.27
C CYS A 82 7.24 -4.10 -6.21
N HIS A 83 6.18 -3.80 -6.94
CA HIS A 83 6.06 -2.62 -7.80
C HIS A 83 5.23 -1.53 -7.11
N LEU A 84 5.36 -0.28 -7.60
CA LEU A 84 4.68 0.91 -7.08
C LEU A 84 3.22 0.66 -6.68
N GLY A 85 2.39 0.17 -7.59
CA GLY A 85 0.95 0.00 -7.33
C GLY A 85 0.63 -1.01 -6.23
N VAL A 86 1.35 -2.14 -6.21
CA VAL A 86 1.19 -3.17 -5.17
C VAL A 86 1.78 -2.70 -3.85
N GLY A 87 2.93 -2.03 -3.87
CA GLY A 87 3.57 -1.50 -2.67
C GLY A 87 2.66 -0.50 -1.95
N LEU A 88 2.07 0.46 -2.68
CA LEU A 88 1.13 1.41 -2.11
C LEU A 88 -0.15 0.74 -1.61
N ALA A 89 -0.65 -0.29 -2.32
CA ALA A 89 -1.80 -1.05 -1.84
C ALA A 89 -1.48 -1.83 -0.56
N PHE A 90 -0.30 -2.44 -0.47
CA PHE A 90 0.12 -3.16 0.72
C PHE A 90 0.32 -2.23 1.92
N LEU A 91 0.89 -1.04 1.70
CA LEU A 91 0.93 0.02 2.72
C LEU A 91 -0.47 0.40 3.19
N ALA A 92 -1.40 0.61 2.27
CA ALA A 92 -2.79 0.93 2.61
C ALA A 92 -3.43 -0.18 3.46
N PHE A 93 -3.19 -1.44 3.12
CA PHE A 93 -3.65 -2.60 3.88
C PHE A 93 -3.09 -2.60 5.31
N LEU A 94 -1.79 -2.40 5.49
CA LEU A 94 -1.16 -2.36 6.81
C LEU A 94 -1.67 -1.20 7.68
N LEU A 95 -1.90 -0.04 7.06
CA LEU A 95 -2.31 1.20 7.74
C LEU A 95 -3.83 1.34 7.88
N ASP A 96 -4.61 0.35 7.46
CA ASP A 96 -6.07 0.38 7.46
C ASP A 96 -6.66 1.59 6.70
N LEU A 97 -6.04 1.91 5.56
CA LEU A 97 -6.44 3.00 4.68
C LEU A 97 -7.06 2.48 3.38
N PRO A 98 -8.00 3.20 2.78
CA PRO A 98 -8.41 2.93 1.41
C PRO A 98 -7.20 3.07 0.46
N PRO A 99 -6.98 2.11 -0.45
CA PRO A 99 -5.79 2.14 -1.32
C PRO A 99 -5.76 3.35 -2.26
N ALA A 100 -6.91 3.91 -2.62
CA ALA A 100 -7.02 5.10 -3.44
C ALA A 100 -6.31 6.32 -2.83
N VAL A 101 -6.28 6.43 -1.50
CA VAL A 101 -5.55 7.49 -0.79
C VAL A 101 -4.07 7.44 -1.15
N LEU A 102 -3.44 6.29 -0.98
CA LEU A 102 -2.00 6.14 -1.27
C LEU A 102 -1.70 6.12 -2.76
N TRP A 103 -2.56 5.56 -3.60
CA TRP A 103 -2.37 5.60 -5.06
C TRP A 103 -2.39 7.01 -5.62
N ARG A 104 -3.17 7.92 -5.02
CA ARG A 104 -3.25 9.31 -5.45
C ARG A 104 -2.14 10.18 -4.87
N THR A 105 -1.72 9.91 -3.64
CA THR A 105 -0.81 10.81 -2.89
C THR A 105 0.60 10.28 -2.73
N GLY A 106 0.78 8.95 -2.84
CA GLY A 106 2.06 8.29 -2.60
C GLY A 106 2.83 7.98 -3.89
N PHE A 107 4.14 8.02 -3.79
CA PHE A 107 5.04 7.57 -4.84
C PHE A 107 6.18 6.74 -4.24
N LEU A 108 6.44 5.59 -4.85
CA LEU A 108 7.60 4.75 -4.55
C LEU A 108 8.53 4.75 -5.77
N SER A 109 9.67 5.39 -5.63
CA SER A 109 10.69 5.45 -6.67
C SER A 109 11.19 4.04 -7.03
N PRO A 110 11.53 3.77 -8.28
CA PRO A 110 12.20 2.52 -8.64
C PRO A 110 13.43 2.27 -7.77
N SER A 111 13.57 1.03 -7.29
CA SER A 111 14.63 0.60 -6.38
C SER A 111 14.69 1.34 -5.03
N SER A 112 13.64 2.07 -4.66
CA SER A 112 13.57 2.69 -3.33
C SER A 112 13.27 1.66 -2.23
N VAL A 113 13.59 2.03 -1.00
CA VAL A 113 13.29 1.26 0.21
C VAL A 113 12.25 2.02 1.04
N THR A 114 11.19 1.33 1.43
CA THR A 114 10.20 1.81 2.38
C THR A 114 10.32 0.97 3.64
N GLU A 115 10.53 1.63 4.78
CA GLU A 115 10.72 0.97 6.07
C GLU A 115 9.45 1.13 6.91
N ILE A 116 8.95 0.00 7.41
CA ILE A 116 7.76 -0.05 8.24
C ILE A 116 8.11 -0.78 9.53
N LEU A 117 7.77 -0.18 10.65
CA LEU A 117 7.85 -0.80 11.96
C LEU A 117 6.48 -1.38 12.32
N ALA A 118 6.46 -2.66 12.73
CA ALA A 118 5.35 -3.22 13.48
C ALA A 118 5.64 -2.99 14.96
N GLU A 119 4.97 -2.03 15.57
CA GLU A 119 5.15 -1.61 16.96
C GLU A 119 4.08 -2.26 17.83
N GLU A 120 4.53 -3.00 18.81
CA GLU A 120 3.66 -3.59 19.82
C GLU A 120 3.18 -2.51 20.82
N SER A 121 1.89 -2.49 21.09
CA SER A 121 1.29 -1.71 22.17
C SER A 121 1.07 -2.63 23.35
N GLY A 122 1.30 -2.17 24.58
CA GLY A 122 1.24 -2.98 25.80
C GLY A 122 -0.12 -3.66 26.10
N ASP A 123 -1.09 -3.54 25.20
CA ASP A 123 -2.42 -4.19 25.27
C ASP A 123 -2.59 -5.30 24.18
N GLY A 124 -1.49 -5.74 23.58
CA GLY A 124 -1.49 -6.77 22.55
C GLY A 124 -1.93 -6.28 21.17
N ARG A 125 -2.08 -4.98 20.95
CA ARG A 125 -2.28 -4.40 19.63
C ARG A 125 -0.94 -4.16 18.93
N VAL A 126 -0.96 -4.25 17.62
CA VAL A 126 0.18 -3.93 16.77
C VAL A 126 -0.17 -2.70 15.92
N ASN A 127 0.71 -1.72 15.89
CA ASN A 127 0.59 -0.55 15.03
C ASN A 127 1.69 -0.58 13.97
N PHE A 128 1.30 -0.40 12.71
CA PHE A 128 2.27 -0.24 11.63
C PHE A 128 2.63 1.24 11.46
N ARG A 129 3.92 1.55 11.55
CA ARG A 129 4.44 2.92 11.36
C ARG A 129 5.39 2.98 10.18
N ILE A 130 5.18 3.93 9.30
CA ILE A 130 6.14 4.22 8.23
C ILE A 130 7.29 5.02 8.84
N LEU A 131 8.47 4.43 8.93
CA LEU A 131 9.67 5.12 9.37
C LEU A 131 10.34 5.88 8.23
N LYS A 132 10.26 5.30 7.03
CA LYS A 132 10.76 5.91 5.79
C LYS A 132 9.89 5.50 4.62
N MET A 133 9.61 6.40 3.72
CA MET A 133 8.89 6.12 2.48
C MET A 133 9.75 6.48 1.28
N SER A 134 9.91 5.52 0.36
CA SER A 134 10.62 5.73 -0.91
C SER A 134 12.07 6.22 -0.75
N GLY A 135 12.79 5.74 0.27
CA GLY A 135 14.20 6.11 0.51
C GLY A 135 15.12 5.63 -0.61
N VAL A 136 16.00 6.49 -1.07
CA VAL A 136 16.92 6.26 -2.20
C VAL A 136 18.37 6.54 -1.85
N GLU A 137 18.71 6.66 -0.57
CA GLU A 137 20.04 7.03 -0.08
C GLU A 137 21.13 6.07 -0.57
N HIS A 138 20.80 4.78 -0.64
CA HIS A 138 21.73 3.77 -1.17
C HIS A 138 22.06 3.95 -2.65
N LEU A 139 21.16 4.57 -3.44
CA LEU A 139 21.43 4.95 -4.83
C LEU A 139 22.31 6.19 -4.88
N ALA A 140 21.99 7.21 -4.08
CA ALA A 140 22.76 8.45 -4.00
C ALA A 140 24.22 8.21 -3.59
N LEU A 141 24.45 7.31 -2.63
CA LEU A 141 25.80 6.89 -2.23
C LEU A 141 26.64 6.28 -3.38
N LYS A 142 25.98 5.77 -4.41
CA LYS A 142 26.61 5.21 -5.61
C LYS A 142 26.57 6.16 -6.82
N GLY A 143 26.14 7.40 -6.62
CA GLY A 143 25.98 8.37 -7.70
C GLY A 143 24.88 8.03 -8.70
N ILE A 144 23.89 7.20 -8.29
CA ILE A 144 22.76 6.80 -9.13
C ILE A 144 21.59 7.73 -8.81
N GLU A 145 21.04 8.37 -9.83
CA GLU A 145 19.86 9.20 -9.69
C GLU A 145 18.59 8.36 -9.42
N ALA A 146 17.71 8.89 -8.57
CA ALA A 146 16.42 8.28 -8.29
C ALA A 146 15.52 8.35 -9.54
N GLY A 147 14.93 7.21 -9.89
CA GLY A 147 14.01 7.13 -11.03
C GLY A 147 12.66 7.77 -10.72
N THR A 148 12.09 8.45 -11.70
CA THR A 148 10.74 9.08 -11.63
C THR A 148 9.71 8.33 -12.47
N ARG A 149 10.06 7.14 -12.96
CA ARG A 149 9.16 6.32 -13.79
C ARG A 149 7.88 5.96 -12.99
N GLY A 150 6.76 6.32 -13.53
CA GLY A 150 5.45 6.13 -12.89
C GLY A 150 4.81 7.44 -12.43
N LEU A 151 5.57 8.54 -12.40
CA LEU A 151 5.00 9.88 -12.25
C LEU A 151 4.55 10.41 -13.61
N GLN A 152 3.39 11.07 -13.61
CA GLN A 152 2.93 11.89 -14.72
C GLN A 152 3.10 13.36 -14.31
N TYR A 153 4.07 14.03 -14.90
CA TYR A 153 4.29 15.46 -14.63
C TYR A 153 4.61 16.20 -15.92
N ASN A 154 4.19 17.46 -15.94
CA ASN A 154 4.35 18.34 -17.10
C ASN A 154 5.55 19.29 -16.98
N PHE A 155 6.44 19.05 -16.03
CA PHE A 155 7.70 19.78 -15.90
C PHE A 155 8.71 19.23 -16.91
N LYS A 156 9.27 20.09 -17.72
CA LYS A 156 10.43 19.80 -18.57
C LYS A 156 11.63 20.53 -18.01
#